data_ed4c40aea9e6a5021ce9613e44e278bf
#
_entry.id   ed4c40aea9e6a5021ce9613e44e278bf
#
_cell.length_a   1.000
_cell.length_b   1.000
_cell.length_c   1.000
_cell.angle_alpha   90.00
_cell.angle_beta   90.00
_cell.angle_gamma   90.00
#
_symmetry.space_group_name_H-M   'P 1'
#
loop_
_entity.id
_entity.type
_entity.pdbx_description
1 polymer ?
#
loop_
_entity_poly.entity_id
_entity_poly.type
_entity_poly.pdbx_seq_one_letter_code
_entity_poly.pdbx_strand_id
1 'polypeptide(L)'
;VSPSIYQRHLDTIPKQYRLLKLFRPPIYVIELSNNQVSAVCYYKDSSSKRYQVNADFSNRRMVIADFLQAIQAMTDLLLKFSRHPFGISSFAVVNVTEELIDGLTMIEIKAIREAVWAASGQAKRRIVSSTVSYQGQVVS
;
A
#
# COMPACT_ATOMS: atom_id res chain seq x y z
N VAL A 1 2.11 12.21 25.60
CA VAL A 1 1.47 11.00 25.07
C VAL A 1 1.92 10.79 23.64
N SER A 2 2.39 9.59 23.33
CA SER A 2 2.79 9.25 21.96
C SER A 2 1.58 9.21 21.03
N PRO A 3 1.66 9.76 19.83
CA PRO A 3 0.57 9.63 18.87
C PRO A 3 0.34 8.16 18.53
N SER A 4 -0.91 7.83 18.21
CA SER A 4 -1.25 6.47 17.77
C SER A 4 -0.52 6.14 16.46
N ILE A 5 -0.41 4.85 16.13
CA ILE A 5 0.16 4.42 14.86
C ILE A 5 -0.64 5.01 13.70
N TYR A 6 -1.97 5.05 13.82
CA TYR A 6 -2.83 5.67 12.81
C TYR A 6 -2.45 7.13 12.58
N GLN A 7 -2.29 7.91 13.65
CA GLN A 7 -1.96 9.33 13.54
C GLN A 7 -0.59 9.55 12.90
N ARG A 8 0.38 8.68 13.21
CA ARG A 8 1.71 8.76 12.58
C ARG A 8 1.63 8.59 11.07
N HIS A 9 0.86 7.61 10.60
CA HIS A 9 0.68 7.41 9.17
C HIS A 9 -0.10 8.55 8.53
N LEU A 10 -1.13 9.05 9.22
CA LEU A 10 -1.90 10.18 8.73
C LEU A 10 -1.03 11.42 8.54
N ASP A 11 -0.08 11.66 9.45
CA ASP A 11 0.81 12.81 9.39
C ASP A 11 1.79 12.75 8.22
N THR A 12 2.06 11.56 7.66
CA THR A 12 2.95 11.41 6.51
C THR A 12 2.27 11.72 5.19
N ILE A 13 0.96 11.86 5.16
CA ILE A 13 0.21 12.11 3.93
C ILE A 13 0.44 13.55 3.47
N PRO A 14 0.63 13.77 2.14
CA PRO A 14 0.87 15.11 1.63
C PRO A 14 -0.22 16.11 2.00
N LYS A 15 0.17 17.36 2.23
CA LYS A 15 -0.75 18.44 2.65
C LYS A 15 -1.86 18.70 1.63
N GLN A 16 -1.64 18.37 0.35
CA GLN A 16 -2.65 18.56 -0.68
C GLN A 16 -3.94 17.76 -0.41
N TYR A 17 -3.86 16.73 0.43
CA TYR A 17 -5.01 15.90 0.81
C TYR A 17 -5.60 16.29 2.17
N ARG A 18 -5.29 17.49 2.68
CA ARG A 18 -5.71 17.90 4.03
C ARG A 18 -7.21 17.80 4.28
N LEU A 19 -8.04 18.05 3.28
CA LEU A 19 -9.50 17.92 3.42
C LEU A 19 -9.92 16.47 3.61
N LEU A 20 -9.31 15.55 2.86
CA LEU A 20 -9.57 14.12 3.03
C LEU A 20 -9.06 13.62 4.37
N LYS A 21 -7.95 14.17 4.88
CA LYS A 21 -7.42 13.81 6.21
C LYS A 21 -8.40 14.13 7.33
N LEU A 22 -9.23 15.15 7.16
CA LEU A 22 -10.25 15.52 8.18
C LEU A 22 -11.28 14.41 8.37
N PHE A 23 -11.56 13.63 7.35
CA PHE A 23 -12.47 12.48 7.45
C PHE A 23 -11.80 11.27 8.11
N ARG A 24 -10.51 11.34 8.40
CA ARG A 24 -9.72 10.27 9.02
C ARG A 24 -9.97 8.93 8.35
N PRO A 25 -9.60 8.81 7.05
CA PRO A 25 -9.85 7.57 6.30
C PRO A 25 -8.93 6.45 6.75
N PRO A 26 -9.28 5.18 6.44
CA PRO A 26 -8.37 4.07 6.71
C PRO A 26 -7.08 4.23 5.90
N ILE A 27 -5.97 3.77 6.48
CA ILE A 27 -4.65 3.83 5.86
C ILE A 27 -4.12 2.41 5.70
N TYR A 28 -3.81 2.03 4.47
CA TYR A 28 -3.20 0.74 4.17
C TYR A 28 -1.69 0.87 4.22
N VAL A 29 -1.04 0.05 5.03
CA VAL A 29 0.41 -0.11 5.02
C VAL A 29 0.70 -1.44 4.39
N ILE A 30 1.15 -1.42 3.13
CA ILE A 30 1.37 -2.60 2.31
C ILE A 30 2.85 -2.94 2.38
N GLU A 31 3.16 -4.20 2.70
CA GLU A 31 4.53 -4.70 2.65
C GLU A 31 4.67 -5.61 1.44
N LEU A 32 5.64 -5.31 0.60
CA LEU A 32 5.90 -6.01 -0.64
C LEU A 32 7.25 -6.69 -0.55
N SER A 33 7.27 -8.01 -0.69
CA SER A 33 8.46 -8.83 -0.66
C SER A 33 8.40 -9.86 -1.79
N ASN A 34 9.37 -10.77 -1.86
CA ASN A 34 9.40 -11.78 -2.92
C ASN A 34 8.15 -12.66 -2.87
N ASN A 35 7.34 -12.59 -3.94
CA ASN A 35 6.15 -13.42 -4.12
C ASN A 35 5.17 -13.34 -2.96
N GLN A 36 5.19 -12.21 -2.23
CA GLN A 36 4.32 -12.01 -1.09
C GLN A 36 3.94 -10.55 -0.96
N VAL A 37 2.66 -10.30 -0.75
CA VAL A 37 2.16 -8.99 -0.39
C VAL A 37 1.29 -9.12 0.84
N SER A 38 1.53 -8.28 1.83
CA SER A 38 0.72 -8.20 3.04
C SER A 38 0.31 -6.76 3.27
N ALA A 39 -0.73 -6.56 4.03
CA ALA A 39 -1.19 -5.22 4.36
C ALA A 39 -1.81 -5.19 5.75
N VAL A 40 -1.56 -4.10 6.44
CA VAL A 40 -2.26 -3.75 7.66
C VAL A 40 -3.07 -2.50 7.35
N CYS A 41 -4.37 -2.55 7.60
CA CYS A 41 -5.22 -1.38 7.47
C CYS A 41 -5.45 -0.80 8.86
N TYR A 42 -5.02 0.44 9.06
CA TYR A 42 -5.18 1.16 10.32
C TYR A 42 -6.42 2.04 10.24
N TYR A 43 -7.25 1.97 11.26
CA TYR A 43 -8.48 2.74 11.37
C TYR A 43 -8.36 3.83 12.43
N LYS A 44 -9.21 4.84 12.32
CA LYS A 44 -9.19 6.02 13.21
C LYS A 44 -9.39 5.69 14.69
N ASP A 45 -10.04 4.58 15.01
CA ASP A 45 -10.26 4.12 16.38
C ASP A 45 -9.08 3.36 16.97
N SER A 46 -7.93 3.38 16.29
CA SER A 46 -6.71 2.67 16.65
C SER A 46 -6.79 1.15 16.47
N SER A 47 -7.85 0.64 15.85
CA SER A 47 -7.92 -0.76 15.46
C SER A 47 -7.13 -1.00 14.18
N SER A 48 -6.76 -2.25 13.94
CA SER A 48 -6.08 -2.65 12.71
C SER A 48 -6.47 -4.06 12.31
N LYS A 49 -6.37 -4.34 11.01
CA LYS A 49 -6.56 -5.69 10.46
C LYS A 49 -5.41 -5.99 9.52
N ARG A 50 -4.95 -7.23 9.53
CA ARG A 50 -3.81 -7.67 8.70
C ARG A 50 -4.20 -8.88 7.88
N TYR A 51 -3.81 -8.88 6.61
CA TYR A 51 -3.98 -9.99 5.69
C TYR A 51 -2.74 -10.15 4.81
N GLN A 52 -2.59 -11.30 4.20
CA GLN A 52 -1.44 -11.65 3.37
C GLN A 52 -1.88 -12.49 2.18
N VAL A 53 -1.25 -12.27 1.04
CA VAL A 53 -1.45 -13.05 -0.18
C VAL A 53 -0.08 -13.42 -0.74
N ASN A 54 0.08 -14.68 -1.13
CA ASN A 54 1.27 -15.17 -1.82
C ASN A 54 0.92 -15.43 -3.28
N ALA A 55 1.79 -15.01 -4.19
CA ALA A 55 1.63 -15.23 -5.62
C ALA A 55 2.98 -15.13 -6.31
N ASP A 56 3.10 -15.69 -7.50
CA ASP A 56 4.37 -15.74 -8.24
C ASP A 56 4.50 -14.48 -9.12
N PHE A 57 4.96 -13.37 -8.54
CA PHE A 57 5.10 -12.10 -9.25
C PHE A 57 6.51 -11.49 -9.18
N SER A 58 7.44 -12.09 -8.44
CA SER A 58 8.81 -11.57 -8.28
C SER A 58 9.84 -12.44 -8.98
N ASN A 59 11.01 -11.87 -9.24
CA ASN A 59 12.19 -12.64 -9.63
C ASN A 59 13.41 -12.11 -8.86
N ARG A 60 14.63 -12.58 -9.20
CA ARG A 60 15.86 -12.21 -8.48
C ARG A 60 16.16 -10.71 -8.52
N ARG A 61 15.74 -10.01 -9.57
CA ARG A 61 16.08 -8.60 -9.81
C ARG A 61 14.95 -7.65 -9.50
N MET A 62 13.69 -8.13 -9.63
CA MET A 62 12.52 -7.27 -9.56
C MET A 62 11.53 -7.82 -8.56
N VAL A 63 11.08 -6.96 -7.66
CA VAL A 63 10.02 -7.33 -6.73
C VAL A 63 8.69 -7.52 -7.46
N ILE A 64 8.45 -6.76 -8.52
CA ILE A 64 7.33 -7.00 -9.44
C ILE A 64 7.91 -7.31 -10.82
N ALA A 65 8.08 -8.60 -11.11
CA ALA A 65 8.51 -9.08 -12.42
C ALA A 65 7.31 -9.41 -13.31
N ASP A 66 6.23 -9.91 -12.71
CA ASP A 66 4.98 -10.19 -13.41
C ASP A 66 3.92 -9.21 -12.91
N PHE A 67 3.70 -8.17 -13.71
CA PHE A 67 2.82 -7.06 -13.35
C PHE A 67 1.36 -7.49 -13.16
N LEU A 68 0.86 -8.38 -14.05
CA LEU A 68 -0.52 -8.84 -13.96
C LEU A 68 -0.75 -9.70 -12.72
N GLN A 69 0.21 -10.57 -12.38
CA GLN A 69 0.13 -11.38 -11.17
C GLN A 69 0.20 -10.51 -9.92
N ALA A 70 1.01 -9.47 -9.94
CA ALA A 70 1.10 -8.53 -8.82
C ALA A 70 -0.23 -7.78 -8.62
N ILE A 71 -0.85 -7.32 -9.70
CA ILE A 71 -2.17 -6.67 -9.64
C ILE A 71 -3.20 -7.64 -9.05
N GLN A 72 -3.21 -8.88 -9.51
CA GLN A 72 -4.16 -9.86 -9.04
C GLN A 72 -3.97 -10.14 -7.54
N ALA A 73 -2.71 -10.30 -7.10
CA ALA A 73 -2.40 -10.52 -5.70
C ALA A 73 -2.84 -9.34 -4.82
N MET A 74 -2.55 -8.13 -5.26
CA MET A 74 -2.96 -6.92 -4.52
C MET A 74 -4.48 -6.76 -4.50
N THR A 75 -5.16 -7.08 -5.61
CA THR A 75 -6.61 -7.06 -5.67
C THR A 75 -7.22 -8.04 -4.67
N ASP A 76 -6.71 -9.28 -4.65
CA ASP A 76 -7.17 -10.32 -3.72
C ASP A 76 -6.93 -9.87 -2.28
N LEU A 77 -5.79 -9.25 -2.01
CA LEU A 77 -5.46 -8.72 -0.69
C LEU A 77 -6.45 -7.65 -0.25
N LEU A 78 -6.70 -6.66 -1.11
CA LEU A 78 -7.60 -5.56 -0.79
C LEU A 78 -9.04 -6.03 -0.60
N LEU A 79 -9.46 -7.06 -1.33
CA LEU A 79 -10.80 -7.64 -1.18
C LEU A 79 -11.02 -8.29 0.19
N LYS A 80 -9.95 -8.64 0.91
CA LYS A 80 -10.07 -9.19 2.26
C LYS A 80 -10.48 -8.13 3.30
N PHE A 81 -10.27 -6.85 2.99
CA PHE A 81 -10.66 -5.75 3.87
C PHE A 81 -12.08 -5.31 3.57
N SER A 82 -12.81 -4.86 4.60
CA SER A 82 -14.14 -4.29 4.43
C SER A 82 -14.08 -2.95 3.72
N ARG A 83 -15.08 -2.65 2.91
CA ARG A 83 -15.20 -1.34 2.29
C ARG A 83 -15.55 -0.29 3.34
N HIS A 84 -15.03 0.92 3.17
CA HIS A 84 -15.41 2.02 4.03
C HIS A 84 -16.91 2.33 3.84
N PRO A 85 -17.70 2.51 4.93
CA PRO A 85 -19.15 2.66 4.83
C PRO A 85 -19.63 3.76 3.90
N PHE A 86 -18.88 4.85 3.79
CA PHE A 86 -19.28 5.99 2.97
C PHE A 86 -18.49 6.12 1.67
N GLY A 87 -17.74 5.08 1.30
CA GLY A 87 -16.91 5.11 0.11
C GLY A 87 -15.79 6.15 0.17
N ILE A 88 -15.37 6.54 1.37
CA ILE A 88 -14.30 7.52 1.57
C ILE A 88 -12.99 6.94 1.03
N SER A 89 -12.25 7.76 0.31
CA SER A 89 -10.96 7.37 -0.26
C SER A 89 -9.93 7.12 0.83
N SER A 90 -9.06 6.15 0.60
CA SER A 90 -7.99 5.76 1.52
C SER A 90 -6.63 6.19 0.99
N PHE A 91 -5.63 6.08 1.85
CA PHE A 91 -4.23 6.29 1.49
C PHE A 91 -3.47 4.98 1.66
N ALA A 92 -2.39 4.82 0.89
CA ALA A 92 -1.54 3.64 0.99
C ALA A 92 -0.07 4.03 1.12
N VAL A 93 0.64 3.28 1.93
CA VAL A 93 2.11 3.33 2.01
C VAL A 93 2.60 1.94 1.63
N VAL A 94 3.45 1.83 0.62
CA VAL A 94 3.99 0.55 0.17
C VAL A 94 5.45 0.48 0.60
N ASN A 95 5.77 -0.46 1.48
CA ASN A 95 7.13 -0.71 1.95
C ASN A 95 7.68 -1.92 1.21
N VAL A 96 8.74 -1.71 0.43
CA VAL A 96 9.48 -2.80 -0.20
C VAL A 96 10.51 -3.29 0.82
N THR A 97 10.32 -4.52 1.30
CA THR A 97 11.15 -5.08 2.37
C THR A 97 12.30 -5.94 1.88
N GLU A 98 12.29 -6.33 0.60
CA GLU A 98 13.37 -7.12 0.02
C GLU A 98 14.57 -6.26 -0.32
N GLU A 99 15.78 -6.76 -0.07
CA GLU A 99 17.00 -6.15 -0.56
C GLU A 99 17.22 -6.57 -2.00
N LEU A 100 17.18 -5.61 -2.91
CA LEU A 100 17.32 -5.87 -4.34
C LEU A 100 18.77 -5.64 -4.78
N ILE A 101 19.26 -6.45 -5.73
CA ILE A 101 20.65 -6.42 -6.20
C ILE A 101 21.07 -5.03 -6.65
N ASP A 102 20.24 -4.39 -7.48
CA ASP A 102 20.51 -3.06 -8.03
C ASP A 102 19.67 -1.96 -7.39
N GLY A 103 19.09 -2.23 -6.22
CA GLY A 103 18.17 -1.33 -5.57
C GLY A 103 16.84 -1.24 -6.30
N LEU A 104 16.02 -0.29 -5.91
CA LEU A 104 14.69 -0.08 -6.50
C LEU A 104 14.79 1.04 -7.55
N THR A 105 14.53 0.68 -8.81
CA THR A 105 14.63 1.64 -9.93
C THR A 105 13.36 2.51 -10.02
N MET A 106 13.46 3.62 -10.74
CA MET A 106 12.31 4.51 -10.99
C MET A 106 11.21 3.79 -11.74
N ILE A 107 11.55 2.87 -12.65
CA ILE A 107 10.58 2.08 -13.40
C ILE A 107 9.80 1.17 -12.45
N GLU A 108 10.49 0.54 -11.51
CA GLU A 108 9.85 -0.34 -10.53
C GLU A 108 8.97 0.44 -9.55
N ILE A 109 9.42 1.62 -9.11
CA ILE A 109 8.61 2.49 -8.26
C ILE A 109 7.30 2.83 -8.96
N LYS A 110 7.38 3.22 -10.22
CA LYS A 110 6.20 3.53 -11.02
C LYS A 110 5.31 2.30 -11.19
N ALA A 111 5.89 1.14 -11.46
CA ALA A 111 5.14 -0.11 -11.60
C ALA A 111 4.40 -0.46 -10.31
N ILE A 112 5.03 -0.30 -9.14
CA ILE A 112 4.40 -0.54 -7.85
C ILE A 112 3.19 0.38 -7.66
N ARG A 113 3.35 1.66 -7.94
CA ARG A 113 2.26 2.64 -7.80
C ARG A 113 1.11 2.34 -8.76
N GLU A 114 1.42 1.97 -10.00
CA GLU A 114 0.40 1.60 -10.98
C GLU A 114 -0.31 0.31 -10.60
N ALA A 115 0.41 -0.67 -10.04
CA ALA A 115 -0.20 -1.91 -9.57
C ALA A 115 -1.18 -1.65 -8.42
N VAL A 116 -0.81 -0.81 -7.46
CA VAL A 116 -1.70 -0.43 -6.36
C VAL A 116 -2.93 0.28 -6.89
N TRP A 117 -2.75 1.21 -7.82
CA TRP A 117 -3.86 1.95 -8.41
C TRP A 117 -4.82 1.03 -9.17
N ALA A 118 -4.30 0.13 -10.00
CA ALA A 118 -5.11 -0.83 -10.74
C ALA A 118 -5.85 -1.79 -9.80
N ALA A 119 -5.17 -2.30 -8.79
CA ALA A 119 -5.76 -3.20 -7.80
C ALA A 119 -6.86 -2.50 -7.01
N SER A 120 -6.66 -1.25 -6.62
CA SER A 120 -7.67 -0.47 -5.90
C SER A 120 -8.93 -0.30 -6.72
N GLY A 121 -8.78 -0.06 -8.02
CA GLY A 121 -9.91 0.04 -8.94
C GLY A 121 -10.67 -1.27 -9.08
N GLN A 122 -9.96 -2.38 -9.26
CA GLN A 122 -10.57 -3.71 -9.38
C GLN A 122 -11.26 -4.15 -8.10
N ALA A 123 -10.64 -3.89 -6.95
CA ALA A 123 -11.20 -4.25 -5.65
C ALA A 123 -12.26 -3.28 -5.16
N LYS A 124 -12.45 -2.14 -5.84
CA LYS A 124 -13.34 -1.06 -5.42
C LYS A 124 -13.02 -0.56 -4.02
N ARG A 125 -11.72 -0.51 -3.69
CA ARG A 125 -11.17 0.09 -2.47
C ARG A 125 -10.40 1.32 -2.90
N ARG A 126 -11.06 2.48 -2.93
CA ARG A 126 -10.51 3.70 -3.49
C ARG A 126 -9.28 4.17 -2.71
N ILE A 127 -8.13 4.19 -3.38
CA ILE A 127 -6.87 4.70 -2.84
C ILE A 127 -6.46 5.90 -3.68
N VAL A 128 -6.41 7.09 -3.07
CA VAL A 128 -6.14 8.34 -3.82
C VAL A 128 -4.67 8.67 -3.89
N SER A 129 -3.86 8.09 -3.02
CA SER A 129 -2.42 8.36 -3.00
C SER A 129 -1.69 7.15 -2.48
N SER A 130 -0.58 6.80 -3.13
CA SER A 130 0.33 5.77 -2.66
C SER A 130 1.74 6.34 -2.58
N THR A 131 2.45 5.98 -1.51
CA THR A 131 3.85 6.35 -1.28
C THR A 131 4.65 5.06 -1.22
N VAL A 132 5.79 5.03 -1.91
CA VAL A 132 6.67 3.86 -1.91
C VAL A 132 7.87 4.15 -1.04
N SER A 133 8.21 3.20 -0.15
CA SER A 133 9.45 3.25 0.62
C SER A 133 10.28 1.99 0.36
N TYR A 134 11.60 2.14 0.44
CA TYR A 134 12.54 1.05 0.23
C TYR A 134 13.63 1.15 1.28
N GLN A 135 13.88 0.05 1.99
CA GLN A 135 14.87 0.00 3.08
C GLN A 135 14.63 1.11 4.11
N GLY A 136 13.37 1.37 4.43
CA GLY A 136 12.98 2.34 5.45
C GLY A 136 12.98 3.79 5.00
N GLN A 137 13.27 4.07 3.72
CA GLN A 137 13.29 5.44 3.19
C GLN A 137 12.23 5.62 2.11
N VAL A 138 11.53 6.76 2.16
CA VAL A 138 10.56 7.12 1.13
C VAL A 138 11.31 7.43 -0.16
N VAL A 139 10.91 6.75 -1.26
CA VAL A 139 11.56 6.89 -2.58
C VAL A 139 10.63 7.47 -3.64
N SER A 140 9.40 7.71 -3.29
CA SER A 140 8.46 8.35 -4.21
C SER A 140 7.47 9.25 -3.48
#